data_442b6bca104b0c4ea1e12b7a57969abe
#
_entry.id   442b6bca104b0c4ea1e12b7a57969abe
#
_cell.length_a   1.000
_cell.length_b   1.000
_cell.length_c   1.000
_cell.angle_alpha   90.00
_cell.angle_beta   90.00
_cell.angle_gamma   90.00
#
_symmetry.space_group_name_H-M   'P 1'
#
loop_
_entity.id
_entity.type
_entity.pdbx_description
1 polymer ?
#
loop_
_entity_poly.entity_id
_entity_poly.type
_entity_poly.pdbx_seq_one_letter_code
_entity_poly.pdbx_strand_id
1 'polypeptide(L)'
;MLVPAPARLQTDSEDPTPLYFRLKTLLSRGIESLAHPPGSRLPSERRLAEMYGVSRVTVRQALDSMRREGSVRRARGRRGGTFVLSGRERTAVPPSGSFESLFSMRHVRRVEILAHDRRRGSEEICAILGLAADSVVAYNERRLVGADGPIAHVRAFMPLEVGARVRRRDLQRRLLQDILLTTAGIQATGMRDEIRACLADSWAAQSLDVGLGYPLLDVRRALLGPGAAPLHYSLILIASERFTMTLEQHLPGPAAP
;
A
#
# COMPACT_ATOMS: atom_id res chain seq x y z
N MET A 1 34.84 -7.75 -2.74
CA MET A 1 33.84 -8.36 -3.62
C MET A 1 33.33 -7.28 -4.56
N LEU A 2 33.70 -7.33 -5.87
CA LEU A 2 33.30 -6.31 -6.84
C LEU A 2 31.79 -6.35 -7.03
N VAL A 3 31.13 -5.22 -6.76
CA VAL A 3 29.74 -5.00 -7.20
C VAL A 3 29.77 -5.01 -8.73
N PRO A 4 28.98 -5.83 -9.41
CA PRO A 4 28.92 -5.82 -10.87
C PRO A 4 28.58 -4.43 -11.36
N ALA A 5 29.26 -3.99 -12.44
CA ALA A 5 29.00 -2.70 -13.06
C ALA A 5 27.51 -2.59 -13.39
N PRO A 6 26.84 -1.47 -13.06
CA PRO A 6 25.41 -1.34 -13.33
C PRO A 6 25.17 -1.43 -14.85
N ALA A 7 24.27 -2.31 -15.25
CA ALA A 7 23.84 -2.41 -16.64
C ALA A 7 23.30 -1.06 -17.07
N ARG A 8 23.81 -0.51 -18.20
CA ARG A 8 23.25 0.70 -18.80
C ARG A 8 21.77 0.45 -19.09
N LEU A 9 20.93 1.37 -18.65
CA LEU A 9 19.51 1.36 -18.98
C LEU A 9 19.37 1.64 -20.48
N GLN A 10 19.15 0.59 -21.27
CA GLN A 10 18.90 0.74 -22.70
C GLN A 10 17.57 1.47 -22.89
N THR A 11 17.57 2.42 -23.81
CA THR A 11 16.35 3.10 -24.31
C THR A 11 15.65 2.20 -25.33
N ASP A 12 15.41 0.92 -24.99
CA ASP A 12 14.71 0.02 -25.88
C ASP A 12 13.27 0.47 -26.03
N SER A 13 12.87 0.66 -27.27
CA SER A 13 11.53 1.09 -27.67
C SER A 13 10.42 0.07 -27.33
N GLU A 14 10.76 -1.11 -26.86
CA GLU A 14 9.82 -2.17 -26.52
C GLU A 14 9.37 -2.19 -25.04
N ASP A 15 10.10 -1.53 -24.12
CA ASP A 15 9.71 -1.45 -22.71
C ASP A 15 8.98 -0.12 -22.42
N PRO A 16 7.65 -0.13 -22.24
CA PRO A 16 6.86 1.09 -22.02
C PRO A 16 7.13 1.75 -20.67
N THR A 17 7.96 1.14 -19.81
CA THR A 17 8.25 1.67 -18.48
C THR A 17 9.13 2.92 -18.55
N PRO A 18 8.71 4.06 -17.99
CA PRO A 18 9.48 5.29 -18.01
C PRO A 18 10.88 5.10 -17.42
N LEU A 19 11.91 5.67 -18.08
CA LEU A 19 13.32 5.51 -17.68
C LEU A 19 13.60 5.92 -16.23
N TYR A 20 12.93 6.97 -15.74
CA TYR A 20 13.10 7.40 -14.35
C TYR A 20 12.61 6.33 -13.36
N PHE A 21 11.54 5.60 -13.72
CA PHE A 21 10.99 4.55 -12.87
C PHE A 21 11.92 3.32 -12.86
N ARG A 22 12.44 2.93 -14.02
CA ARG A 22 13.45 1.87 -14.15
C ARG A 22 14.71 2.19 -13.32
N LEU A 23 15.20 3.42 -13.41
CA LEU A 23 16.34 3.88 -12.60
C LEU A 23 16.02 3.87 -11.11
N LYS A 24 14.84 4.36 -10.71
CA LYS A 24 14.37 4.32 -9.34
C LYS A 24 14.37 2.90 -8.79
N THR A 25 13.82 1.95 -9.54
CA THR A 25 13.77 0.53 -9.16
C THR A 25 15.17 -0.06 -8.93
N LEU A 26 16.13 0.26 -9.80
CA LEU A 26 17.52 -0.21 -9.63
C LEU A 26 18.18 0.40 -8.39
N LEU A 27 17.99 1.68 -8.13
CA LEU A 27 18.51 2.35 -6.93
C LEU A 27 17.87 1.80 -5.66
N SER A 28 16.56 1.54 -5.67
CA SER A 28 15.84 0.95 -4.53
C SER A 28 16.34 -0.46 -4.22
N ARG A 29 16.56 -1.30 -5.24
CA ARG A 29 17.19 -2.62 -5.07
C ARG A 29 18.61 -2.51 -4.51
N GLY A 30 19.40 -1.52 -4.94
CA GLY A 30 20.72 -1.25 -4.38
C GLY A 30 20.69 -0.89 -2.90
N ILE A 31 19.67 -0.16 -2.45
CA ILE A 31 19.44 0.14 -1.03
C ILE A 31 19.02 -1.12 -0.26
N GLU A 32 18.11 -1.91 -0.82
CA GLU A 32 17.62 -3.14 -0.20
C GLU A 32 18.72 -4.20 -0.06
N SER A 33 19.60 -4.34 -1.05
CA SER A 33 20.74 -5.26 -1.03
C SER A 33 21.92 -4.76 -0.20
N LEU A 34 21.77 -3.63 0.51
CA LEU A 34 22.83 -2.97 1.29
C LEU A 34 24.05 -2.51 0.47
N ALA A 35 23.97 -2.51 -0.86
CA ALA A 35 24.98 -1.87 -1.70
C ALA A 35 25.05 -0.34 -1.44
N HIS A 36 23.95 0.22 -0.97
CA HIS A 36 23.83 1.57 -0.44
C HIS A 36 23.20 1.54 0.96
N PRO A 37 24.01 1.31 2.03
CA PRO A 37 23.47 1.18 3.37
C PRO A 37 22.86 2.48 3.89
N PRO A 38 21.94 2.39 4.88
CA PRO A 38 21.36 3.56 5.53
C PRO A 38 22.42 4.56 5.99
N GLY A 39 22.18 5.85 5.78
CA GLY A 39 23.11 6.93 6.05
C GLY A 39 24.21 7.14 5.00
N SER A 40 24.39 6.21 4.07
CA SER A 40 25.35 6.36 2.99
C SER A 40 24.94 7.45 1.99
N ARG A 41 25.93 8.03 1.34
CA ARG A 41 25.72 9.03 0.28
C ARG A 41 25.62 8.32 -1.06
N LEU A 42 24.53 8.55 -1.79
CA LEU A 42 24.42 8.13 -3.18
C LEU A 42 25.39 8.90 -4.08
N PRO A 43 25.82 8.32 -5.21
CA PRO A 43 26.59 9.03 -6.22
C PRO A 43 25.87 10.31 -6.66
N SER A 44 26.63 11.30 -7.14
CA SER A 44 26.04 12.56 -7.64
C SER A 44 25.11 12.33 -8.84
N GLU A 45 24.15 13.24 -9.08
CA GLU A 45 23.26 13.18 -10.25
C GLU A 45 24.04 12.99 -11.57
N ARG A 46 25.18 13.67 -11.71
CA ARG A 46 26.07 13.51 -12.87
C ARG A 46 26.62 12.09 -12.96
N ARG A 47 27.12 11.57 -11.84
CA ARG A 47 27.70 10.23 -11.80
C ARG A 47 26.68 9.14 -12.06
N LEU A 48 25.47 9.28 -11.51
CA LEU A 48 24.36 8.36 -11.80
C LEU A 48 23.96 8.40 -13.28
N ALA A 49 23.89 9.58 -13.88
CA ALA A 49 23.61 9.73 -15.32
C ALA A 49 24.65 8.99 -16.18
N GLU A 50 25.93 9.15 -15.86
CA GLU A 50 27.04 8.45 -16.53
C GLU A 50 26.96 6.92 -16.32
N MET A 51 26.73 6.47 -15.09
CA MET A 51 26.68 5.04 -14.73
C MET A 51 25.54 4.28 -15.43
N TYR A 52 24.37 4.91 -15.50
CA TYR A 52 23.18 4.25 -16.03
C TYR A 52 22.85 4.64 -17.48
N GLY A 53 23.61 5.55 -18.09
CA GLY A 53 23.41 5.98 -19.48
C GLY A 53 22.11 6.78 -19.70
N VAL A 54 21.64 7.53 -18.70
CA VAL A 54 20.39 8.31 -18.75
C VAL A 54 20.65 9.81 -18.61
N SER A 55 19.65 10.63 -18.95
CA SER A 55 19.75 12.07 -18.79
C SER A 55 19.79 12.48 -17.30
N ARG A 56 20.41 13.62 -16.97
CA ARG A 56 20.37 14.18 -15.61
C ARG A 56 18.96 14.53 -15.17
N VAL A 57 18.05 14.85 -16.10
CA VAL A 57 16.64 15.09 -15.82
C VAL A 57 15.97 13.81 -15.33
N THR A 58 16.22 12.67 -16.01
CA THR A 58 15.74 11.35 -15.62
C THR A 58 16.23 10.96 -14.22
N VAL A 59 17.53 11.19 -13.93
CA VAL A 59 18.10 10.94 -12.59
C VAL A 59 17.39 11.79 -11.53
N ARG A 60 17.18 13.07 -11.82
CA ARG A 60 16.50 13.99 -10.87
C ARG A 60 15.08 13.55 -10.60
N GLN A 61 14.33 13.16 -11.63
CA GLN A 61 12.97 12.62 -11.47
C GLN A 61 12.95 11.37 -10.59
N ALA A 62 13.88 10.43 -10.82
CA ALA A 62 14.01 9.22 -9.99
C ALA A 62 14.32 9.56 -8.51
N LEU A 63 15.31 10.42 -8.26
CA LEU A 63 15.70 10.83 -6.91
C LEU A 63 14.62 11.67 -6.22
N ASP A 64 13.87 12.50 -6.95
CA ASP A 64 12.75 13.26 -6.40
C ASP A 64 11.56 12.34 -6.05
N SER A 65 11.33 11.25 -6.83
CA SER A 65 10.39 10.21 -6.47
C SER A 65 10.83 9.50 -5.18
N MET A 66 12.06 9.02 -5.11
CA MET A 66 12.64 8.36 -3.93
C MET A 66 12.62 9.27 -2.69
N ARG A 67 12.78 10.58 -2.87
CA ARG A 67 12.69 11.55 -1.76
C ARG A 67 11.26 11.68 -1.26
N ARG A 68 10.27 11.76 -2.16
CA ARG A 68 8.84 11.76 -1.77
C ARG A 68 8.45 10.49 -1.03
N GLU A 69 9.03 9.38 -1.41
CA GLU A 69 8.85 8.06 -0.80
C GLU A 69 9.64 7.88 0.51
N GLY A 70 10.44 8.88 0.93
CA GLY A 70 11.21 8.82 2.16
C GLY A 70 12.38 7.82 2.14
N SER A 71 12.80 7.34 0.95
CA SER A 71 13.93 6.43 0.80
C SER A 71 15.25 7.17 0.84
N VAL A 72 15.26 8.44 0.43
CA VAL A 72 16.44 9.29 0.43
C VAL A 72 16.11 10.70 0.91
N ARG A 73 17.12 11.41 1.44
CA ARG A 73 17.03 12.83 1.77
C ARG A 73 18.09 13.64 1.03
N ARG A 74 17.78 14.87 0.69
CA ARG A 74 18.74 15.81 0.10
C ARG A 74 19.28 16.75 1.18
N ALA A 75 20.61 16.84 1.29
CA ALA A 75 21.28 17.83 2.12
C ALA A 75 21.90 18.92 1.26
N ARG A 76 21.79 20.19 1.69
CA ARG A 76 22.41 21.35 1.03
C ARG A 76 23.76 21.68 1.67
N GLY A 77 24.60 22.44 0.97
CA GLY A 77 25.86 22.94 1.45
C GLY A 77 27.09 22.19 0.95
N ARG A 78 28.29 22.56 1.43
CA ARG A 78 29.59 22.08 0.95
C ARG A 78 29.77 20.55 1.05
N ARG A 79 29.08 19.90 2.01
CA ARG A 79 28.98 18.44 2.16
C ARG A 79 27.61 17.90 1.72
N GLY A 80 26.88 18.66 0.86
CA GLY A 80 25.57 18.29 0.38
C GLY A 80 25.59 17.04 -0.50
N GLY A 81 24.40 16.50 -0.77
CA GLY A 81 24.20 15.31 -1.58
C GLY A 81 22.88 14.62 -1.28
N THR A 82 22.65 13.48 -1.92
CA THR A 82 21.52 12.60 -1.64
C THR A 82 22.00 11.48 -0.73
N PHE A 83 21.34 11.29 0.38
CA PHE A 83 21.66 10.28 1.40
C PHE A 83 20.54 9.28 1.54
N VAL A 84 20.90 8.02 1.66
CA VAL A 84 19.95 6.95 1.95
C VAL A 84 19.42 7.13 3.37
N LEU A 85 18.11 7.14 3.52
CA LEU A 85 17.51 7.10 4.85
C LEU A 85 17.54 5.68 5.39
N SER A 86 17.70 5.53 6.71
CA SER A 86 17.52 4.25 7.39
C SER A 86 16.15 3.72 6.99
N GLY A 87 16.15 2.52 6.43
CA GLY A 87 14.98 1.94 5.79
C GLY A 87 13.73 2.17 6.61
N ARG A 88 12.64 2.49 5.90
CA ARG A 88 11.30 2.48 6.49
C ARG A 88 11.23 1.28 7.41
N GLU A 89 10.75 1.48 8.63
CA GLU A 89 10.29 0.37 9.43
C GLU A 89 9.33 -0.42 8.56
N ARG A 90 9.84 -1.50 7.97
CA ARG A 90 9.00 -2.48 7.32
C ARG A 90 8.00 -2.88 8.38
N THR A 91 6.75 -2.71 8.09
CA THR A 91 5.69 -3.12 8.99
C THR A 91 5.76 -4.64 9.08
N ALA A 92 6.65 -5.14 9.96
CA ALA A 92 6.62 -6.52 10.34
C ALA A 92 5.32 -6.72 11.12
N VAL A 93 4.45 -7.52 10.56
CA VAL A 93 3.24 -7.99 11.22
C VAL A 93 3.69 -8.89 12.37
N PRO A 94 3.21 -8.68 13.61
CA PRO A 94 3.56 -9.56 14.71
C PRO A 94 3.14 -11.02 14.39
N PRO A 95 3.88 -12.01 14.91
CA PRO A 95 3.64 -13.41 14.67
C PRO A 95 2.40 -13.91 15.43
N SER A 96 1.24 -13.57 14.94
CA SER A 96 -0.01 -14.21 15.32
C SER A 96 -0.84 -14.31 14.05
N GLY A 97 -0.85 -15.49 13.47
CA GLY A 97 -1.44 -15.91 12.22
C GLY A 97 -2.83 -15.42 11.82
N SER A 98 -3.12 -14.17 12.05
CA SER A 98 -4.32 -13.53 11.54
C SER A 98 -3.92 -12.38 10.61
N PHE A 99 -4.50 -12.37 9.43
CA PHE A 99 -4.49 -11.25 8.47
C PHE A 99 -4.97 -9.91 9.09
N GLU A 100 -5.41 -9.91 10.34
CA GLU A 100 -5.82 -8.73 11.10
C GLU A 100 -4.73 -7.67 11.21
N SER A 101 -3.48 -8.08 11.16
CA SER A 101 -2.34 -7.19 11.27
C SER A 101 -1.93 -6.51 9.97
N LEU A 102 -2.50 -6.87 8.82
CA LEU A 102 -2.23 -6.22 7.53
C LEU A 102 -2.44 -4.71 7.55
N PHE A 103 -3.38 -4.24 8.37
CA PHE A 103 -3.72 -2.83 8.49
C PHE A 103 -3.60 -2.36 9.94
N SER A 104 -2.38 -2.39 10.48
CA SER A 104 -2.13 -1.73 11.76
C SER A 104 -2.23 -0.22 11.61
N MET A 105 -3.02 0.43 12.48
CA MET A 105 -3.09 1.90 12.57
C MET A 105 -1.75 2.55 13.01
N ARG A 106 -0.73 1.76 13.36
CA ARG A 106 0.57 2.28 13.86
C ARG A 106 1.27 3.22 12.87
N HIS A 107 1.09 2.97 11.58
CA HIS A 107 1.70 3.79 10.51
C HIS A 107 0.75 4.85 9.96
N VAL A 108 -0.51 4.83 10.38
CA VAL A 108 -1.53 5.81 9.98
C VAL A 108 -1.46 7.00 10.93
N ARG A 109 -1.08 8.15 10.43
CA ARG A 109 -1.07 9.41 11.18
C ARG A 109 -2.43 10.10 11.15
N ARG A 110 -3.16 9.93 10.05
CA ARG A 110 -4.44 10.58 9.82
C ARG A 110 -5.34 9.69 8.96
N VAL A 111 -6.62 9.67 9.28
CA VAL A 111 -7.67 9.08 8.43
C VAL A 111 -8.52 10.21 7.88
N GLU A 112 -8.57 10.31 6.57
CA GLU A 112 -9.46 11.22 5.85
C GLU A 112 -10.72 10.46 5.47
N ILE A 113 -11.88 10.90 5.96
CA ILE A 113 -13.16 10.33 5.58
C ILE A 113 -13.70 11.12 4.40
N LEU A 114 -13.68 10.50 3.22
CA LEU A 114 -14.11 11.10 1.97
C LEU A 114 -15.62 10.97 1.79
N ALA A 115 -16.20 9.82 2.20
CA ALA A 115 -17.63 9.61 2.24
C ALA A 115 -18.04 8.71 3.41
N HIS A 116 -19.24 8.92 3.93
CA HIS A 116 -19.92 8.05 4.91
C HIS A 116 -21.42 8.28 4.77
N ASP A 117 -22.02 7.52 3.88
CA ASP A 117 -23.38 7.70 3.41
C ASP A 117 -24.11 6.38 3.09
N ARG A 118 -25.28 6.49 2.50
CA ARG A 118 -26.03 5.36 1.96
C ARG A 118 -26.16 5.58 0.45
N ARG A 119 -25.93 4.54 -0.34
CA ARG A 119 -26.04 4.61 -1.79
C ARG A 119 -26.54 3.29 -2.39
N ARG A 120 -27.00 3.31 -3.62
CA ARG A 120 -27.32 2.08 -4.34
C ARG A 120 -26.05 1.28 -4.57
N GLY A 121 -26.06 0.00 -4.23
CA GLY A 121 -25.01 -0.94 -4.56
C GLY A 121 -25.04 -1.24 -6.06
N SER A 122 -23.85 -1.45 -6.66
CA SER A 122 -23.82 -2.08 -7.98
C SER A 122 -24.32 -3.52 -7.89
N GLU A 123 -24.70 -4.10 -9.02
CA GLU A 123 -25.11 -5.50 -9.08
C GLU A 123 -24.06 -6.42 -8.47
N GLU A 124 -22.77 -6.21 -8.78
CA GLU A 124 -21.64 -6.94 -8.20
C GLU A 124 -21.57 -6.83 -6.68
N ILE A 125 -21.68 -5.61 -6.13
CA ILE A 125 -21.63 -5.36 -4.69
C ILE A 125 -22.83 -6.00 -3.97
N CYS A 126 -24.03 -5.87 -4.55
CA CYS A 126 -25.22 -6.49 -3.98
C CYS A 126 -25.10 -8.02 -3.98
N ALA A 127 -24.61 -8.62 -5.06
CA ALA A 127 -24.38 -10.07 -5.14
C ALA A 127 -23.35 -10.54 -4.11
N ILE A 128 -22.22 -9.83 -3.95
CA ILE A 128 -21.19 -10.17 -2.95
C ILE A 128 -21.75 -10.08 -1.53
N LEU A 129 -22.61 -9.10 -1.25
CA LEU A 129 -23.23 -8.91 0.08
C LEU A 129 -24.47 -9.79 0.30
N GLY A 130 -24.86 -10.60 -0.69
CA GLY A 130 -26.07 -11.44 -0.60
C GLY A 130 -27.38 -10.64 -0.55
N LEU A 131 -27.39 -9.46 -1.17
CA LEU A 131 -28.53 -8.55 -1.23
C LEU A 131 -29.23 -8.63 -2.60
N ALA A 132 -30.49 -8.24 -2.65
CA ALA A 132 -31.18 -8.08 -3.92
C ALA A 132 -30.53 -7.01 -4.78
N ALA A 133 -30.62 -7.12 -6.10
CA ALA A 133 -30.13 -6.11 -7.03
C ALA A 133 -30.67 -4.72 -6.65
N ASP A 134 -29.89 -3.68 -6.92
CA ASP A 134 -30.23 -2.28 -6.60
C ASP A 134 -30.49 -1.97 -5.11
N SER A 135 -30.19 -2.89 -4.19
CA SER A 135 -30.32 -2.62 -2.78
C SER A 135 -29.49 -1.41 -2.35
N VAL A 136 -30.01 -0.66 -1.38
CA VAL A 136 -29.25 0.41 -0.74
C VAL A 136 -28.31 -0.19 0.28
N VAL A 137 -27.04 0.20 0.19
CA VAL A 137 -25.96 -0.24 1.09
C VAL A 137 -25.42 0.94 1.88
N ALA A 138 -24.90 0.66 3.07
CA ALA A 138 -24.07 1.61 3.79
C ALA A 138 -22.68 1.64 3.16
N TYR A 139 -22.19 2.84 2.89
CA TYR A 139 -20.91 3.09 2.23
C TYR A 139 -20.01 3.96 3.10
N ASN A 140 -18.75 3.61 3.13
CA ASN A 140 -17.73 4.54 3.60
C ASN A 140 -16.49 4.51 2.69
N GLU A 141 -15.91 5.68 2.52
CA GLU A 141 -14.71 5.89 1.73
C GLU A 141 -13.71 6.65 2.57
N ARG A 142 -12.49 6.14 2.62
CA ARG A 142 -11.44 6.68 3.48
C ARG A 142 -10.09 6.61 2.81
N ARG A 143 -9.26 7.57 3.13
CA ARG A 143 -7.85 7.57 2.79
C ARG A 143 -7.03 7.48 4.07
N LEU A 144 -6.17 6.50 4.17
CA LEU A 144 -5.25 6.30 5.29
C LEU A 144 -3.93 6.99 4.94
N VAL A 145 -3.54 7.98 5.71
CA VAL A 145 -2.38 8.83 5.42
C VAL A 145 -1.30 8.58 6.46
N GLY A 146 -0.12 8.23 5.98
CA GLY A 146 1.09 8.03 6.79
C GLY A 146 1.97 9.27 6.86
N ALA A 147 3.24 9.05 7.19
CA ALA A 147 4.24 10.12 7.27
C ALA A 147 4.55 10.71 5.88
N ASP A 148 4.61 9.85 4.88
CA ASP A 148 5.07 10.18 3.53
C ASP A 148 3.93 10.29 2.51
N GLY A 149 2.70 10.46 2.99
CA GLY A 149 1.51 10.61 2.17
C GLY A 149 0.50 9.46 2.33
N PRO A 150 -0.49 9.36 1.42
CA PRO A 150 -1.50 8.33 1.46
C PRO A 150 -0.90 6.92 1.35
N ILE A 151 -1.24 6.04 2.30
CA ILE A 151 -0.82 4.63 2.30
C ILE A 151 -1.84 3.79 1.56
N ALA A 152 -3.13 4.03 1.85
CA ALA A 152 -4.22 3.24 1.30
C ALA A 152 -5.47 4.08 1.06
N HIS A 153 -6.21 3.69 0.03
CA HIS A 153 -7.56 4.17 -0.25
C HIS A 153 -8.54 3.01 -0.05
N VAL A 154 -9.54 3.20 0.78
CA VAL A 154 -10.49 2.16 1.22
C VAL A 154 -11.90 2.58 0.84
N ARG A 155 -12.58 1.74 0.08
CA ARG A 155 -14.03 1.82 -0.16
C ARG A 155 -14.69 0.61 0.46
N ALA A 156 -15.65 0.80 1.36
CA ALA A 156 -16.29 -0.29 2.07
C ALA A 156 -17.80 -0.21 1.96
N PHE A 157 -18.41 -1.37 1.78
CA PHE A 157 -19.83 -1.59 1.56
C PHE A 157 -20.36 -2.57 2.61
N MET A 158 -21.54 -2.31 3.13
CA MET A 158 -22.18 -3.12 4.16
C MET A 158 -23.69 -3.13 3.97
N PRO A 159 -24.39 -4.20 4.40
CA PRO A 159 -25.84 -4.12 4.63
C PRO A 159 -26.18 -2.94 5.55
N LEU A 160 -27.34 -2.29 5.34
CA LEU A 160 -27.72 -1.10 6.12
C LEU A 160 -27.72 -1.31 7.63
N GLU A 161 -28.17 -2.46 8.07
CA GLU A 161 -28.21 -2.85 9.48
C GLU A 161 -26.83 -2.97 10.14
N VAL A 162 -25.83 -3.42 9.37
CA VAL A 162 -24.42 -3.46 9.79
C VAL A 162 -23.86 -2.05 9.82
N GLY A 163 -24.08 -1.30 8.75
CA GLY A 163 -23.58 0.08 8.61
C GLY A 163 -24.16 1.05 9.63
N ALA A 164 -25.40 0.85 10.08
CA ALA A 164 -26.04 1.66 11.11
C ALA A 164 -25.31 1.64 12.46
N ARG A 165 -24.49 0.60 12.69
CA ARG A 165 -23.69 0.44 13.90
C ARG A 165 -22.30 1.10 13.79
N VAL A 166 -21.92 1.57 12.61
CA VAL A 166 -20.62 2.20 12.32
C VAL A 166 -20.76 3.71 12.40
N ARG A 167 -20.09 4.33 13.36
CA ARG A 167 -20.14 5.80 13.53
C ARG A 167 -18.95 6.45 12.85
N ARG A 168 -19.17 7.59 12.20
CA ARG A 168 -18.12 8.38 11.53
C ARG A 168 -16.91 8.66 12.43
N ARG A 169 -17.13 8.99 13.71
CA ARG A 169 -16.06 9.29 14.68
C ARG A 169 -15.13 8.09 14.95
N ASP A 170 -15.68 6.87 14.89
CA ASP A 170 -14.91 5.66 15.14
C ASP A 170 -14.02 5.32 13.94
N LEU A 171 -14.49 5.59 12.72
CA LEU A 171 -13.74 5.42 11.49
C LEU A 171 -12.48 6.28 11.40
N GLN A 172 -12.43 7.41 12.15
CA GLN A 172 -11.24 8.28 12.20
C GLN A 172 -10.10 7.70 13.03
N ARG A 173 -10.38 6.76 13.93
CA ARG A 173 -9.43 6.29 14.93
C ARG A 173 -9.16 4.79 14.88
N ARG A 174 -9.99 4.03 14.15
CA ARG A 174 -9.98 2.56 14.17
C ARG A 174 -10.17 2.00 12.77
N LEU A 175 -9.67 0.80 12.58
CA LEU A 175 -9.98 0.02 11.38
C LEU A 175 -11.46 -0.39 11.42
N LEU A 176 -12.09 -0.48 10.25
CA LEU A 176 -13.50 -0.84 10.16
C LEU A 176 -13.78 -2.23 10.75
N GLN A 177 -12.92 -3.20 10.48
CA GLN A 177 -13.03 -4.54 11.06
C GLN A 177 -13.04 -4.51 12.59
N ASP A 178 -12.17 -3.70 13.23
CA ASP A 178 -12.12 -3.59 14.70
C ASP A 178 -13.40 -2.96 15.24
N ILE A 179 -13.97 -1.98 14.51
CA ILE A 179 -15.26 -1.38 14.88
C ILE A 179 -16.36 -2.44 14.83
N LEU A 180 -16.43 -3.22 13.76
CA LEU A 180 -17.43 -4.26 13.57
C LEU A 180 -17.32 -5.33 14.64
N LEU A 181 -16.13 -5.82 14.91
CA LEU A 181 -15.89 -6.90 15.88
C LEU A 181 -16.13 -6.47 17.34
N THR A 182 -15.76 -5.25 17.70
CA THR A 182 -15.74 -4.85 19.13
C THR A 182 -16.87 -3.93 19.53
N THR A 183 -17.24 -2.96 18.67
CA THR A 183 -18.21 -1.91 19.02
C THR A 183 -19.60 -2.24 18.51
N ALA A 184 -19.69 -2.88 17.34
CA ALA A 184 -20.95 -3.19 16.70
C ALA A 184 -21.60 -4.49 17.25
N GLY A 185 -20.88 -5.26 18.07
CA GLY A 185 -21.37 -6.54 18.58
C GLY A 185 -21.67 -7.57 17.48
N ILE A 186 -20.95 -7.47 16.38
CA ILE A 186 -21.13 -8.34 15.21
C ILE A 186 -20.26 -9.58 15.39
N GLN A 187 -20.86 -10.75 15.31
CA GLN A 187 -20.14 -12.01 15.35
C GLN A 187 -19.62 -12.33 13.94
N ALA A 188 -18.36 -11.99 13.71
CA ALA A 188 -17.66 -12.47 12.52
C ALA A 188 -17.06 -13.84 12.79
N THR A 189 -17.22 -14.75 11.82
CA THR A 189 -16.72 -16.13 11.90
C THR A 189 -15.56 -16.37 10.93
N GLY A 190 -15.33 -15.44 10.01
CA GLY A 190 -14.26 -15.55 9.03
C GLY A 190 -13.98 -14.26 8.29
N MET A 191 -12.85 -14.25 7.62
CA MET A 191 -12.43 -13.17 6.72
C MET A 191 -11.80 -13.79 5.47
N ARG A 192 -12.09 -13.21 4.32
CA ARG A 192 -11.51 -13.59 3.04
C ARG A 192 -10.81 -12.39 2.45
N ASP A 193 -9.56 -12.54 2.11
CA ASP A 193 -8.77 -11.55 1.39
C ASP A 193 -8.32 -12.10 0.05
N GLU A 194 -8.59 -11.35 -1.01
CA GLU A 194 -8.00 -11.55 -2.33
C GLU A 194 -7.03 -10.41 -2.59
N ILE A 195 -5.77 -10.74 -2.83
CA ILE A 195 -4.70 -9.76 -3.01
C ILE A 195 -4.13 -9.91 -4.42
N ARG A 196 -4.11 -8.80 -5.16
CA ARG A 196 -3.61 -8.72 -6.53
C ARG A 196 -2.64 -7.55 -6.67
N ALA A 197 -1.65 -7.69 -7.51
CA ALA A 197 -0.84 -6.56 -7.96
C ALA A 197 -1.56 -5.86 -9.12
N CYS A 198 -1.57 -4.53 -9.12
CA CYS A 198 -2.09 -3.73 -10.22
C CYS A 198 -1.26 -2.46 -10.40
N LEU A 199 -1.49 -1.75 -11.49
CA LEU A 199 -0.87 -0.44 -11.75
C LEU A 199 -1.89 0.66 -11.48
N ALA A 200 -1.41 1.79 -10.99
CA ALA A 200 -2.24 2.97 -10.75
C ALA A 200 -2.76 3.54 -12.07
N ASP A 201 -4.06 3.55 -12.25
CA ASP A 201 -4.74 4.38 -13.24
C ASP A 201 -4.78 5.85 -12.78
N SER A 202 -5.41 6.72 -13.56
CA SER A 202 -5.49 8.16 -13.26
C SER A 202 -6.17 8.45 -11.92
N TRP A 203 -7.23 7.70 -11.60
CA TRP A 203 -7.97 7.88 -10.36
C TRP A 203 -7.16 7.40 -9.15
N ALA A 204 -6.57 6.21 -9.23
CA ALA A 204 -5.75 5.66 -8.17
C ALA A 204 -4.47 6.50 -7.92
N ALA A 205 -3.85 6.99 -9.00
CA ALA A 205 -2.69 7.86 -8.94
C ALA A 205 -3.00 9.15 -8.17
N GLN A 206 -4.10 9.82 -8.51
CA GLN A 206 -4.56 11.02 -7.81
C GLN A 206 -4.95 10.73 -6.35
N SER A 207 -5.65 9.63 -6.12
CA SER A 207 -6.15 9.26 -4.80
C SER A 207 -5.03 8.93 -3.80
N LEU A 208 -3.96 8.29 -4.27
CA LEU A 208 -2.83 7.87 -3.44
C LEU A 208 -1.62 8.81 -3.51
N ASP A 209 -1.73 9.90 -4.27
CA ASP A 209 -0.60 10.83 -4.52
C ASP A 209 0.65 10.09 -4.99
N VAL A 210 0.49 9.32 -6.07
CA VAL A 210 1.54 8.54 -6.72
C VAL A 210 1.54 8.83 -8.23
N GLY A 211 2.54 8.33 -8.93
CA GLY A 211 2.60 8.46 -10.39
C GLY A 211 1.61 7.52 -11.10
N LEU A 212 1.20 7.89 -12.32
CA LEU A 212 0.48 6.98 -13.21
C LEU A 212 1.35 5.73 -13.45
N GLY A 213 0.74 4.54 -13.46
CA GLY A 213 1.46 3.27 -13.59
C GLY A 213 2.28 2.87 -12.36
N TYR A 214 2.10 3.55 -11.22
CA TYR A 214 2.73 3.16 -9.97
C TYR A 214 2.21 1.81 -9.49
N PRO A 215 3.08 0.89 -9.01
CA PRO A 215 2.63 -0.41 -8.53
C PRO A 215 1.81 -0.31 -7.25
N LEU A 216 0.67 -0.97 -7.25
CA LEU A 216 -0.27 -1.02 -6.13
C LEU A 216 -0.59 -2.47 -5.77
N LEU A 217 -1.06 -2.67 -4.54
CA LEU A 217 -1.80 -3.86 -4.15
C LEU A 217 -3.30 -3.53 -4.16
N ASP A 218 -4.10 -4.29 -4.92
CA ASP A 218 -5.56 -4.33 -4.86
C ASP A 218 -5.96 -5.45 -3.90
N VAL A 219 -6.52 -5.07 -2.75
CA VAL A 219 -7.00 -6.02 -1.74
C VAL A 219 -8.51 -5.96 -1.66
N ARG A 220 -9.15 -7.10 -1.88
CA ARG A 220 -10.60 -7.27 -1.80
C ARG A 220 -10.89 -8.09 -0.55
N ARG A 221 -11.48 -7.46 0.46
CA ARG A 221 -11.74 -8.07 1.76
C ARG A 221 -13.22 -8.26 2.00
N ALA A 222 -13.61 -9.48 2.31
CA ALA A 222 -14.94 -9.80 2.83
C ALA A 222 -14.86 -10.25 4.29
N LEU A 223 -15.66 -9.67 5.18
CA LEU A 223 -15.88 -10.15 6.53
C LEU A 223 -17.16 -10.99 6.53
N LEU A 224 -17.07 -12.19 7.08
CA LEU A 224 -18.14 -13.19 7.05
C LEU A 224 -18.66 -13.43 8.46
N GLY A 225 -19.97 -13.53 8.59
CA GLY A 225 -20.67 -13.92 9.79
C GLY A 225 -21.07 -15.40 9.80
N PRO A 226 -21.95 -15.81 10.75
CA PRO A 226 -22.47 -17.16 10.82
C PRO A 226 -23.08 -17.61 9.49
N GLY A 227 -22.81 -18.86 9.11
CA GLY A 227 -23.26 -19.39 7.82
C GLY A 227 -22.59 -18.75 6.59
N ALA A 228 -21.41 -18.13 6.77
CA ALA A 228 -20.70 -17.38 5.76
C ALA A 228 -21.47 -16.17 5.19
N ALA A 229 -22.44 -15.64 5.93
CA ALA A 229 -23.17 -14.43 5.54
C ALA A 229 -22.23 -13.24 5.42
N PRO A 230 -22.24 -12.50 4.30
CA PRO A 230 -21.36 -11.35 4.12
C PRO A 230 -21.78 -10.18 5.02
N LEU A 231 -20.90 -9.77 5.91
CA LEU A 231 -21.14 -8.63 6.81
C LEU A 231 -20.58 -7.31 6.24
N HIS A 232 -19.55 -7.42 5.43
CA HIS A 232 -18.85 -6.27 4.89
C HIS A 232 -17.99 -6.69 3.71
N TYR A 233 -17.86 -5.80 2.74
CA TYR A 233 -16.92 -5.93 1.64
C TYR A 233 -16.14 -4.65 1.44
N SER A 234 -14.84 -4.75 1.30
CA SER A 234 -13.95 -3.60 1.04
C SER A 234 -13.09 -3.80 -0.20
N LEU A 235 -12.94 -2.71 -0.94
CA LEU A 235 -11.96 -2.54 -1.99
C LEU A 235 -10.87 -1.61 -1.45
N ILE A 236 -9.64 -2.08 -1.41
CA ILE A 236 -8.53 -1.38 -0.78
C ILE A 236 -7.37 -1.31 -1.77
N LEU A 237 -7.00 -0.10 -2.17
CA LEU A 237 -5.78 0.13 -2.93
C LEU A 237 -4.67 0.59 -2.00
N ILE A 238 -3.51 -0.03 -2.10
CA ILE A 238 -2.36 0.24 -1.23
C ILE A 238 -1.16 0.62 -2.08
N ALA A 239 -0.50 1.71 -1.72
CA ALA A 239 0.77 2.10 -2.33
C ALA A 239 1.86 1.10 -1.92
N SER A 240 2.36 0.29 -2.87
CA SER A 240 3.23 -0.85 -2.60
C SER A 240 4.52 -0.50 -1.85
N GLU A 241 5.12 0.65 -2.14
CA GLU A 241 6.35 1.08 -1.45
C GLU A 241 6.10 1.63 -0.04
N ARG A 242 4.85 1.94 0.31
CA ARG A 242 4.45 2.43 1.64
C ARG A 242 3.93 1.33 2.54
N PHE A 243 3.95 0.08 2.06
CA PHE A 243 3.40 -1.05 2.77
C PHE A 243 4.17 -2.33 2.44
N THR A 244 4.45 -3.14 3.46
CA THR A 244 5.02 -4.49 3.31
C THR A 244 4.14 -5.46 4.09
N MET A 245 3.75 -6.56 3.47
CA MET A 245 3.07 -7.66 4.12
C MET A 245 4.07 -8.78 4.40
N THR A 246 4.14 -9.22 5.65
CA THR A 246 4.88 -10.43 6.05
C THR A 246 3.88 -11.47 6.51
N LEU A 247 3.91 -12.65 5.90
CA LEU A 247 3.09 -13.79 6.29
C LEU A 247 4.00 -14.85 6.91
N GLU A 248 3.79 -15.19 8.17
CA GLU A 248 4.48 -16.27 8.86
C GLU A 248 3.53 -17.45 9.05
N GLN A 249 3.95 -18.62 8.62
CA GLN A 249 3.19 -19.86 8.79
C GLN A 249 4.01 -20.85 9.59
N HIS A 250 3.42 -21.38 10.65
CA HIS A 250 4.00 -22.50 11.39
C HIS A 250 3.64 -23.81 10.69
N LEU A 251 4.63 -24.53 10.20
CA LEU A 251 4.42 -25.86 9.68
C LEU A 251 4.20 -26.84 10.82
N PRO A 252 3.26 -27.81 10.71
CA PRO A 252 3.15 -28.86 11.71
C PRO A 252 4.51 -29.58 11.83
N GLY A 253 4.97 -29.75 13.05
CA GLY A 253 6.18 -30.55 13.30
C GLY A 253 6.00 -31.97 12.76
N PRO A 254 7.10 -32.71 12.53
CA PRO A 254 7.00 -34.11 12.14
C PRO A 254 6.12 -34.86 13.15
N ALA A 255 5.15 -35.63 12.64
CA ALA A 255 4.33 -36.46 13.50
C ALA A 255 5.29 -37.31 14.37
N ALA A 256 5.11 -37.27 15.68
CA ALA A 256 5.87 -38.12 16.58
C ALA A 256 5.65 -39.60 16.18
N PRO A 257 6.72 -40.45 16.17
CA PRO A 257 6.63 -41.85 15.79
C PRO A 257 5.70 -42.66 16.66
#